data_c9bb439cb0485988e0659118daae69d9
#
_entry.id   c9bb439cb0485988e0659118daae69d9
#
_cell.length_a   1.000
_cell.length_b   1.000
_cell.length_c   1.000
_cell.angle_alpha   90.00
_cell.angle_beta   90.00
_cell.angle_gamma   90.00
#
_symmetry.space_group_name_H-M   'P 1'
#
loop_
_entity.id
_entity.type
_entity.pdbx_description
1 polymer ?
#
loop_
_entity_poly.entity_id
_entity_poly.type
_entity_poly.pdbx_seq_one_letter_code
_entity_poly.pdbx_strand_id
1 'polypeptide(L)'
;MAYWLFKSEPFKFSWEMLKAVGDAGEEWDGIRNYQARNNMRAMQLGDLGFFNHSNEGLNVVGICEVCALIHPDSTTDDERWECVDVKAVMDMPQPVSLADVKANPKLAKMSLVTSMRLSVQPVLPEEWFEVCRMGGLTSPPVSN
;
A
#
# COMPACT_ATOMS: atom_id res chain seq x y z
N MET A 1 -11.49 1.35 11.52
CA MET A 1 -10.34 0.67 10.93
C MET A 1 -10.20 1.07 9.48
N ALA A 2 -9.01 1.43 9.07
CA ALA A 2 -8.75 1.88 7.72
C ALA A 2 -7.67 1.01 7.07
N TYR A 3 -7.81 0.78 5.77
CA TYR A 3 -6.88 0.00 4.97
C TYR A 3 -6.46 0.80 3.75
N TRP A 4 -5.24 0.55 3.31
CA TRP A 4 -4.61 1.32 2.24
C TRP A 4 -3.90 0.40 1.26
N LEU A 5 -3.46 0.96 0.14
CA LEU A 5 -2.62 0.27 -0.82
C LEU A 5 -1.53 1.24 -1.30
N PHE A 6 -0.30 0.79 -1.28
CA PHE A 6 0.87 1.54 -1.70
C PHE A 6 1.46 0.90 -2.95
N LYS A 7 1.60 1.66 -4.00
CA LYS A 7 2.22 1.18 -5.25
C LYS A 7 3.70 1.58 -5.29
N SER A 8 4.53 0.65 -5.68
CA SER A 8 5.95 0.90 -5.88
C SER A 8 6.45 0.17 -7.11
N GLU A 9 7.33 0.83 -7.86
CA GLU A 9 8.01 0.19 -8.98
C GLU A 9 9.15 -0.67 -8.41
N PRO A 10 9.19 -2.01 -8.71
CA PRO A 10 10.15 -2.91 -8.09
C PRO A 10 11.61 -2.50 -8.29
N PHE A 11 11.94 -1.91 -9.42
CA PHE A 11 13.33 -1.49 -9.69
C PHE A 11 13.74 -0.25 -8.90
N LYS A 12 12.79 0.52 -8.39
CA LYS A 12 13.07 1.70 -7.54
C LYS A 12 13.05 1.33 -6.08
N PHE A 13 11.99 0.66 -5.64
CA PHE A 13 11.85 0.22 -4.25
C PHE A 13 10.93 -1.00 -4.19
N SER A 14 11.55 -2.17 -3.99
CA SER A 14 10.84 -3.45 -4.00
C SER A 14 10.35 -3.84 -2.61
N TRP A 15 9.47 -4.84 -2.58
CA TRP A 15 9.03 -5.45 -1.34
C TRP A 15 10.22 -6.02 -0.53
N GLU A 16 11.18 -6.63 -1.22
CA GLU A 16 12.38 -7.15 -0.55
C GLU A 16 13.20 -6.03 0.11
N MET A 17 13.26 -4.86 -0.52
CA MET A 17 13.94 -3.70 0.06
C MET A 17 13.23 -3.23 1.32
N LEU A 18 11.89 -3.20 1.32
CA LEU A 18 11.14 -2.80 2.51
C LEU A 18 11.35 -3.80 3.65
N LYS A 19 11.34 -5.10 3.35
CA LYS A 19 11.61 -6.12 4.37
C LYS A 19 13.02 -5.98 4.95
N ALA A 20 13.99 -5.61 4.13
CA ALA A 20 15.38 -5.44 4.56
C ALA A 20 15.56 -4.27 5.53
N VAL A 21 14.75 -3.23 5.41
CA VAL A 21 14.78 -2.07 6.32
C VAL A 21 14.32 -2.47 7.72
N GLY A 22 13.42 -3.45 7.83
CA GLY A 22 12.92 -3.95 9.11
C GLY A 22 12.03 -2.95 9.84
N ASP A 23 12.07 -2.99 11.18
CA ASP A 23 11.20 -2.18 12.03
C ASP A 23 11.50 -0.68 11.98
N ALA A 24 12.65 -0.28 11.45
CA ALA A 24 12.96 1.15 11.28
C ALA A 24 11.99 1.83 10.33
N GLY A 25 11.45 1.08 9.37
CA GLY A 25 10.51 1.60 8.39
C GLY A 25 11.18 2.46 7.32
N GLU A 26 10.40 2.85 6.35
CA GLU A 26 10.86 3.66 5.21
C GLU A 26 9.89 4.78 4.95
N GLU A 27 10.39 6.00 4.72
CA GLU A 27 9.57 7.10 4.25
C GLU A 27 8.94 6.74 2.91
N TRP A 28 7.64 6.94 2.79
CA TRP A 28 6.96 6.76 1.51
C TRP A 28 7.05 8.07 0.71
N ASP A 29 8.27 8.44 0.38
CA ASP A 29 8.61 9.72 -0.21
C ASP A 29 8.32 9.76 -1.73
N GLY A 30 8.57 10.92 -2.31
CA GLY A 30 8.47 11.08 -3.76
C GLY A 30 7.05 11.18 -4.31
N ILE A 31 6.04 11.21 -3.44
CA ILE A 31 4.64 11.34 -3.88
C ILE A 31 4.39 12.77 -4.31
N ARG A 32 3.95 12.95 -5.56
CA ARG A 32 3.71 14.26 -6.17
C ARG A 32 2.30 14.40 -6.71
N ASN A 33 1.35 13.73 -6.05
CA ASN A 33 -0.07 13.76 -6.35
C ASN A 33 -0.83 14.18 -5.09
N TYR A 34 -1.67 15.20 -5.21
CA TYR A 34 -2.38 15.76 -4.05
C TYR A 34 -3.33 14.77 -3.41
N GLN A 35 -4.02 13.96 -4.19
CA GLN A 35 -4.95 12.97 -3.64
C GLN A 35 -4.20 11.88 -2.86
N ALA A 36 -3.09 11.40 -3.39
CA ALA A 36 -2.25 10.41 -2.71
C ALA A 36 -1.70 11.00 -1.39
N ARG A 37 -1.21 12.24 -1.42
CA ARG A 37 -0.75 12.92 -0.22
C ARG A 37 -1.89 13.07 0.80
N ASN A 38 -3.08 13.46 0.35
CA ASN A 38 -4.22 13.61 1.25
C ASN A 38 -4.64 12.28 1.85
N ASN A 39 -4.52 11.18 1.11
CA ASN A 39 -4.73 9.85 1.66
C ASN A 39 -3.74 9.56 2.80
N MET A 40 -2.47 9.90 2.59
CA MET A 40 -1.47 9.71 3.65
C MET A 40 -1.75 10.57 4.88
N ARG A 41 -2.28 11.78 4.69
CA ARG A 41 -2.68 12.65 5.81
C ARG A 41 -3.80 12.05 6.66
N ALA A 42 -4.62 11.18 6.09
CA ALA A 42 -5.72 10.52 6.79
C ALA A 42 -5.29 9.27 7.55
N MET A 43 -4.08 8.79 7.32
CA MET A 43 -3.59 7.55 7.93
C MET A 43 -3.28 7.71 9.40
N GLN A 44 -3.42 6.61 10.14
CA GLN A 44 -3.11 6.52 11.57
C GLN A 44 -2.08 5.43 11.81
N LEU A 45 -1.37 5.52 12.93
CA LEU A 45 -0.41 4.49 13.34
C LEU A 45 -1.13 3.15 13.46
N GLY A 46 -0.53 2.11 12.90
CA GLY A 46 -1.11 0.77 12.92
C GLY A 46 -2.07 0.48 11.79
N ASP A 47 -2.37 1.46 10.93
CA ASP A 47 -3.13 1.19 9.71
C ASP A 47 -2.33 0.25 8.81
N LEU A 48 -3.02 -0.74 8.25
CA LEU A 48 -2.40 -1.71 7.35
C LEU A 48 -2.63 -1.33 5.89
N GLY A 49 -1.69 -1.74 5.05
CA GLY A 49 -1.78 -1.50 3.63
C GLY A 49 -1.21 -2.65 2.82
N PHE A 50 -1.73 -2.83 1.61
CA PHE A 50 -1.12 -3.73 0.64
C PHE A 50 0.10 -3.06 0.03
N PHE A 51 1.17 -3.83 -0.14
CA PHE A 51 2.31 -3.40 -0.93
C PHE A 51 2.15 -4.00 -2.32
N ASN A 52 2.00 -3.14 -3.32
CA ASN A 52 1.70 -3.54 -4.69
C ASN A 52 2.86 -3.14 -5.62
N HIS A 53 3.43 -4.12 -6.33
CA HIS A 53 4.40 -3.82 -7.38
C HIS A 53 3.65 -3.28 -8.60
N SER A 54 4.11 -2.15 -9.13
CA SER A 54 3.59 -1.54 -10.34
C SER A 54 4.64 -1.59 -11.46
N ASN A 55 4.21 -1.42 -12.69
CA ASN A 55 5.01 -1.51 -13.94
C ASN A 55 5.49 -2.90 -14.27
N GLU A 56 6.14 -3.61 -13.34
CA GLU A 56 6.59 -4.97 -13.53
C GLU A 56 5.98 -5.89 -12.49
N GLY A 57 5.55 -7.08 -12.89
CA GLY A 57 5.02 -8.07 -11.96
C GLY A 57 3.77 -7.61 -11.24
N LEU A 58 2.97 -6.78 -11.79
CA LEU A 58 1.73 -6.17 -11.31
C LEU A 58 0.98 -7.01 -10.27
N ASN A 59 1.52 -7.09 -9.05
CA ASN A 59 1.01 -7.98 -7.99
C ASN A 59 1.01 -7.29 -6.65
N VAL A 60 0.01 -7.63 -5.83
CA VAL A 60 0.06 -7.39 -4.39
C VAL A 60 0.96 -8.47 -3.79
N VAL A 61 2.06 -8.09 -3.18
CA VAL A 61 3.09 -9.03 -2.73
C VAL A 61 3.24 -9.12 -1.21
N GLY A 62 2.70 -8.16 -0.48
CA GLY A 62 2.83 -8.17 0.97
C GLY A 62 1.91 -7.18 1.65
N ILE A 63 1.98 -7.19 2.98
CA ILE A 63 1.23 -6.28 3.85
C ILE A 63 2.23 -5.45 4.65
N CYS A 64 2.03 -4.14 4.66
CA CYS A 64 2.82 -3.19 5.42
C CYS A 64 1.95 -2.44 6.42
N GLU A 65 2.58 -1.70 7.31
CA GLU A 65 1.92 -0.99 8.40
C GLU A 65 2.46 0.42 8.49
N VAL A 66 1.57 1.39 8.72
CA VAL A 66 1.98 2.78 8.96
C VAL A 66 2.67 2.86 10.32
N CYS A 67 3.93 3.24 10.32
CA CYS A 67 4.75 3.32 11.54
C CYS A 67 5.19 4.75 11.90
N ALA A 68 4.91 5.73 11.06
CA ALA A 68 5.06 7.16 11.41
C ALA A 68 3.97 7.95 10.69
N LEU A 69 3.38 8.90 11.42
CA LEU A 69 2.34 9.78 10.89
C LEU A 69 2.93 10.77 9.88
N ILE A 70 2.05 11.46 9.17
CA ILE A 70 2.40 12.43 8.15
C ILE A 70 3.47 13.41 8.65
N HIS A 71 4.50 13.62 7.86
CA HIS A 71 5.60 14.54 8.15
C HIS A 71 6.17 15.05 6.82
N PRO A 72 7.01 16.09 6.85
CA PRO A 72 7.62 16.59 5.61
C PRO A 72 8.38 15.50 4.87
N ASP A 73 8.25 15.50 3.55
CA ASP A 73 9.02 14.60 2.67
C ASP A 73 10.48 15.07 2.66
N SER A 74 11.39 14.23 3.12
CA SER A 74 12.81 14.60 3.26
C SER A 74 13.53 14.78 1.92
N THR A 75 12.91 14.39 0.81
CA THR A 75 13.52 14.48 -0.52
C THR A 75 13.29 15.83 -1.19
N THR A 76 12.55 16.74 -0.57
CA THR A 76 12.23 18.07 -1.12
C THR A 76 12.07 19.11 -0.04
N ASP A 77 12.36 20.37 -0.36
CA ASP A 77 12.11 21.51 0.51
C ASP A 77 10.70 22.09 0.30
N ASP A 78 9.93 21.54 -0.63
CA ASP A 78 8.58 22.00 -0.93
C ASP A 78 7.62 21.50 0.14
N GLU A 79 7.11 22.41 0.96
CA GLU A 79 6.25 22.10 2.10
C GLU A 79 4.90 21.49 1.72
N ARG A 80 4.52 21.53 0.44
CA ARG A 80 3.29 20.88 -0.02
C ARG A 80 3.38 19.36 0.06
N TRP A 81 4.60 18.82 0.06
CA TRP A 81 4.82 17.37 -0.02
C TRP A 81 5.21 16.79 1.32
N GLU A 82 4.43 15.82 1.71
CA GLU A 82 4.54 15.12 2.98
C GLU A 82 4.39 13.64 2.74
N CYS A 83 4.82 12.82 3.68
CA CYS A 83 4.70 11.37 3.59
C CYS A 83 4.54 10.74 4.97
N VAL A 84 4.13 9.48 4.97
CA VAL A 84 4.15 8.63 6.16
C VAL A 84 5.33 7.67 6.04
N ASP A 85 5.65 6.97 7.14
CA ASP A 85 6.60 5.86 7.10
C ASP A 85 5.82 4.56 7.20
N VAL A 86 6.29 3.54 6.49
CA VAL A 86 5.70 2.20 6.53
C VAL A 86 6.79 1.16 6.80
N LYS A 87 6.38 0.03 7.38
CA LYS A 87 7.25 -1.11 7.59
C LYS A 87 6.56 -2.38 7.11
N ALA A 88 7.36 -3.38 6.73
CA ALA A 88 6.82 -4.66 6.30
C ALA A 88 6.23 -5.41 7.50
N VAL A 89 5.08 -6.06 7.29
CA VAL A 89 4.44 -6.89 8.31
C VAL A 89 4.53 -8.35 7.94
N MET A 90 4.08 -8.71 6.73
CA MET A 90 4.10 -10.11 6.30
C MET A 90 4.02 -10.21 4.78
N ASP A 91 4.56 -11.30 4.26
CA ASP A 91 4.41 -11.63 2.85
C ASP A 91 2.96 -12.03 2.55
N MET A 92 2.50 -11.77 1.33
CA MET A 92 1.31 -12.41 0.82
C MET A 92 1.71 -13.85 0.42
N PRO A 93 1.08 -14.90 0.98
CA PRO A 93 1.46 -16.28 0.64
C PRO A 93 1.47 -16.57 -0.86
N GLN A 94 0.51 -16.01 -1.58
CA GLN A 94 0.46 -16.03 -3.04
C GLN A 94 0.27 -14.59 -3.51
N PRO A 95 1.16 -14.05 -4.37
CA PRO A 95 0.94 -12.73 -4.93
C PRO A 95 -0.40 -12.65 -5.64
N VAL A 96 -1.12 -11.54 -5.43
CA VAL A 96 -2.42 -11.34 -6.07
C VAL A 96 -2.23 -10.43 -7.27
N SER A 97 -2.45 -10.95 -8.47
CA SER A 97 -2.22 -10.21 -9.69
C SER A 97 -3.31 -9.17 -9.95
N LEU A 98 -2.93 -8.09 -10.64
CA LEU A 98 -3.90 -7.09 -11.09
C LEU A 98 -4.96 -7.73 -11.97
N ALA A 99 -4.57 -8.68 -12.84
CA ALA A 99 -5.51 -9.38 -13.70
C ALA A 99 -6.59 -10.12 -12.89
N ASP A 100 -6.18 -10.80 -11.81
CA ASP A 100 -7.12 -11.52 -10.95
C ASP A 100 -8.04 -10.54 -10.19
N VAL A 101 -7.51 -9.41 -9.75
CA VAL A 101 -8.32 -8.38 -9.10
C VAL A 101 -9.37 -7.85 -10.08
N LYS A 102 -8.97 -7.53 -11.30
CA LYS A 102 -9.90 -7.04 -12.34
C LYS A 102 -10.95 -8.05 -12.71
N ALA A 103 -10.63 -9.35 -12.66
CA ALA A 103 -11.57 -10.42 -12.99
C ALA A 103 -12.54 -10.72 -11.85
N ASN A 104 -12.31 -10.21 -10.65
CA ASN A 104 -13.15 -10.49 -9.49
C ASN A 104 -14.26 -9.46 -9.36
N PRO A 105 -15.55 -9.87 -9.54
CA PRO A 105 -16.67 -8.92 -9.50
C PRO A 105 -16.83 -8.24 -8.13
N LYS A 106 -16.35 -8.83 -7.05
CA LYS A 106 -16.40 -8.21 -5.72
C LYS A 106 -15.46 -7.01 -5.60
N LEU A 107 -14.47 -6.91 -6.49
CA LEU A 107 -13.45 -5.87 -6.48
C LEU A 107 -13.63 -4.86 -7.63
N ALA A 108 -14.78 -4.89 -8.30
CA ALA A 108 -15.00 -4.06 -9.49
C ALA A 108 -14.87 -2.55 -9.22
N LYS A 109 -15.14 -2.11 -7.99
CA LYS A 109 -15.08 -0.70 -7.60
C LYS A 109 -13.82 -0.35 -6.80
N MET A 110 -12.93 -1.30 -6.59
CA MET A 110 -11.68 -1.07 -5.87
C MET A 110 -10.84 -0.03 -6.60
N SER A 111 -10.21 0.89 -5.85
CA SER A 111 -9.39 1.95 -6.44
C SER A 111 -8.26 1.41 -7.32
N LEU A 112 -7.73 0.23 -7.00
CA LEU A 112 -6.72 -0.42 -7.82
C LEU A 112 -7.22 -0.66 -9.26
N VAL A 113 -8.52 -0.89 -9.44
CA VAL A 113 -9.16 -1.09 -10.74
C VAL A 113 -9.59 0.24 -11.37
N THR A 114 -10.18 1.13 -10.57
CA THR A 114 -10.84 2.34 -11.09
C THR A 114 -9.94 3.57 -11.11
N SER A 115 -8.86 3.59 -10.32
CA SER A 115 -7.95 4.73 -10.18
C SER A 115 -6.51 4.25 -10.34
N MET A 116 -6.19 3.73 -11.52
CA MET A 116 -4.93 3.03 -11.77
C MET A 116 -3.68 3.91 -11.61
N ARG A 117 -3.82 5.23 -11.71
CA ARG A 117 -2.68 6.16 -11.58
C ARG A 117 -2.48 6.68 -10.16
N LEU A 118 -3.39 6.36 -9.25
CA LEU A 118 -3.28 6.80 -7.86
C LEU A 118 -2.34 5.86 -7.11
N SER A 119 -1.20 6.36 -6.67
CA SER A 119 -0.13 5.54 -6.10
C SER A 119 -0.33 5.18 -4.62
N VAL A 120 -1.16 5.93 -3.91
CA VAL A 120 -1.55 5.64 -2.52
C VAL A 120 -3.06 5.70 -2.47
N GLN A 121 -3.69 4.57 -2.17
CA GLN A 121 -5.14 4.39 -2.34
C GLN A 121 -5.81 3.92 -1.07
N PRO A 122 -7.07 4.35 -0.83
CA PRO A 122 -7.88 3.72 0.20
C PRO A 122 -8.37 2.36 -0.27
N VAL A 123 -8.55 1.44 0.68
CA VAL A 123 -9.09 0.10 0.46
C VAL A 123 -10.24 -0.10 1.44
N LEU A 124 -11.41 -0.48 0.95
CA LEU A 124 -12.54 -0.76 1.84
C LEU A 124 -12.30 -2.07 2.60
N PRO A 125 -12.86 -2.23 3.81
CA PRO A 125 -12.67 -3.47 4.58
C PRO A 125 -13.03 -4.73 3.81
N GLU A 126 -14.15 -4.73 3.09
CA GLU A 126 -14.56 -5.89 2.30
C GLU A 126 -13.58 -6.19 1.16
N GLU A 127 -12.98 -5.17 0.58
CA GLU A 127 -11.93 -5.34 -0.44
C GLU A 127 -10.66 -5.90 0.18
N TRP A 128 -10.30 -5.41 1.36
CA TRP A 128 -9.15 -5.90 2.11
C TRP A 128 -9.23 -7.40 2.34
N PHE A 129 -10.36 -7.84 2.90
CA PHE A 129 -10.54 -9.27 3.22
C PHE A 129 -10.59 -10.13 1.98
N GLU A 130 -11.20 -9.65 0.90
CA GLU A 130 -11.27 -10.43 -0.35
C GLU A 130 -9.88 -10.60 -0.98
N VAL A 131 -9.07 -9.54 -1.06
CA VAL A 131 -7.72 -9.65 -1.60
C VAL A 131 -6.84 -10.54 -0.71
N CYS A 132 -6.98 -10.45 0.61
CA CYS A 132 -6.27 -11.34 1.52
C CYS A 132 -6.64 -12.80 1.29
N ARG A 133 -7.92 -13.09 1.08
CA ARG A 133 -8.39 -14.44 0.75
C ARG A 133 -7.76 -14.94 -0.55
N MET A 134 -7.75 -14.09 -1.59
CA MET A 134 -7.13 -14.43 -2.88
C MET A 134 -5.64 -14.74 -2.72
N GLY A 135 -4.98 -14.05 -1.80
CA GLY A 135 -3.56 -14.25 -1.50
C GLY A 135 -3.27 -15.44 -0.60
N GLY A 136 -4.28 -16.17 -0.17
CA GLY A 136 -4.11 -17.37 0.64
C GLY A 136 -4.08 -17.15 2.14
N LEU A 137 -4.53 -16.00 2.64
CA LEU A 137 -4.59 -15.73 4.08
C LEU A 137 -5.91 -16.20 4.66
N THR A 138 -5.84 -17.16 5.60
CA THR A 138 -7.03 -17.69 6.30
C THR A 138 -7.42 -16.82 7.49
N SER A 139 -6.47 -16.11 8.08
CA SER A 139 -6.69 -15.18 9.20
C SER A 139 -6.01 -13.86 8.88
N PRO A 140 -6.64 -13.01 8.05
CA PRO A 140 -6.02 -11.75 7.66
C PRO A 140 -5.77 -10.84 8.86
N PRO A 141 -4.65 -10.11 8.88
CA PRO A 141 -4.43 -9.09 9.90
C PRO A 141 -5.45 -7.95 9.72
N VAL A 142 -5.72 -7.24 10.81
CA VAL A 142 -6.66 -6.13 10.80
C VAL A 142 -6.00 -4.85 11.31
N SER A 143 -6.41 -3.71 10.74
CA SER A 143 -5.95 -2.40 11.18
C SER A 143 -6.48 -2.09 12.59
N ASN A 144 -5.74 -1.24 13.28
CA ASN A 144 -6.14 -0.77 14.59
C ASN A 144 -7.46 0.03 14.56
#